data_8a753b6a554b841430d060181b75e11f
#
_entry.id   8a753b6a554b841430d060181b75e11f
#
_cell.length_a   1.000
_cell.length_b   1.000
_cell.length_c   1.000
_cell.angle_alpha   90.00
_cell.angle_beta   90.00
_cell.angle_gamma   90.00
#
_symmetry.space_group_name_H-M   'P 1'
#
loop_
_entity.id
_entity.type
_entity.pdbx_description
1 polymer ?
#
loop_
_entity_poly.entity_id
_entity_poly.type
_entity_poly.pdbx_seq_one_letter_code
_entity_poly.pdbx_strand_id
1 'polypeptide(L)'
;MTDDAPIKRRRVGRAAAVGLTRERVVDAAIALIDEEGLAGFSVRALARRLNVFPAALYWHAGGSKTDLFAEISGALIAGLMAHDDLARDWRDTIRTLFKRFRSRIHEHPNAAPLLGPNIRSNGAPNAPWVEIVLTALAQAGFKNEALVNAFNAVVGALEGFVTIELAADEASADSEWVTTFDADLDALDAAAFPLTKQYLPRMYNQSFVMRWKSGNSAPLDNGYDFLIETLIYGLEMQVQRSSSH
;
A
#
# COMPACT_ATOMS: atom_id res chain seq x y z
N MET A 1 63.31 4.19 10.52
CA MET A 1 62.67 5.01 9.49
C MET A 1 61.58 4.17 8.92
N THR A 2 60.36 4.28 9.47
CA THR A 2 59.13 3.63 9.00
C THR A 2 58.21 4.74 8.53
N ASP A 3 58.01 4.75 7.21
CA ASP A 3 57.19 5.72 6.47
C ASP A 3 55.73 5.30 6.63
N ASP A 4 54.99 6.06 7.42
CA ASP A 4 53.56 5.84 7.66
C ASP A 4 52.75 6.80 6.76
N ALA A 5 52.32 6.27 5.61
CA ALA A 5 51.54 7.03 4.66
C ALA A 5 50.06 7.14 5.12
N PRO A 6 49.45 8.34 5.21
CA PRO A 6 48.13 8.51 5.71
C PRO A 6 47.07 8.00 4.71
N ILE A 7 46.16 7.16 5.23
CA ILE A 7 45.06 6.53 4.51
C ILE A 7 44.08 7.60 4.00
N LYS A 8 43.99 7.76 2.68
CA LYS A 8 42.99 8.60 1.97
C LYS A 8 41.56 8.04 2.08
N ARG A 9 40.90 8.17 3.23
CA ARG A 9 39.49 7.75 3.41
C ARG A 9 38.43 8.86 3.29
N ARG A 10 38.78 10.09 2.88
CA ARG A 10 37.92 11.27 3.10
C ARG A 10 37.24 11.89 1.88
N ARG A 11 37.35 11.32 0.67
CA ARG A 11 36.83 11.99 -0.55
C ARG A 11 35.59 11.40 -1.20
N VAL A 12 35.19 10.15 -0.91
CA VAL A 12 34.13 9.48 -1.64
C VAL A 12 32.74 9.98 -1.24
N GLY A 13 32.48 10.24 0.05
CA GLY A 13 31.14 10.63 0.51
C GLY A 13 30.67 12.04 0.09
N ARG A 14 31.60 12.98 -0.19
CA ARG A 14 31.24 14.36 -0.52
C ARG A 14 30.87 14.56 -1.99
N ALA A 15 31.48 13.82 -2.90
CA ALA A 15 31.17 13.84 -4.33
C ALA A 15 29.82 13.15 -4.64
N ALA A 16 29.51 12.08 -3.93
CA ALA A 16 28.23 11.38 -4.07
C ALA A 16 27.04 12.20 -3.52
N ALA A 17 27.27 13.00 -2.47
CA ALA A 17 26.22 13.88 -1.91
C ALA A 17 25.85 15.07 -2.82
N VAL A 18 26.72 15.49 -3.74
CA VAL A 18 26.45 16.62 -4.66
C VAL A 18 25.35 16.31 -5.69
N GLY A 19 25.05 15.04 -5.95
CA GLY A 19 23.97 14.63 -6.86
C GLY A 19 22.81 13.92 -6.17
N LEU A 20 22.72 13.95 -4.82
CA LEU A 20 21.65 13.32 -4.08
C LEU A 20 20.40 14.24 -4.11
N THR A 21 19.29 13.71 -4.59
CA THR A 21 17.99 14.37 -4.56
C THR A 21 17.02 13.55 -3.73
N ARG A 22 15.89 14.16 -3.35
CA ARG A 22 14.80 13.47 -2.64
C ARG A 22 14.28 12.27 -3.45
N GLU A 23 14.04 12.46 -4.73
CA GLU A 23 13.56 11.44 -5.67
C GLU A 23 14.53 10.25 -5.69
N ARG A 24 15.83 10.49 -5.86
CA ARG A 24 16.85 9.43 -5.86
C ARG A 24 16.92 8.65 -4.56
N VAL A 25 16.69 9.31 -3.41
CA VAL A 25 16.65 8.64 -2.11
C VAL A 25 15.43 7.75 -2.02
N VAL A 26 14.26 8.24 -2.43
CA VAL A 26 12.99 7.51 -2.39
C VAL A 26 13.02 6.34 -3.36
N ASP A 27 13.44 6.54 -4.61
CA ASP A 27 13.54 5.47 -5.62
C ASP A 27 14.48 4.35 -5.18
N ALA A 28 15.64 4.71 -4.62
CA ALA A 28 16.59 3.73 -4.09
C ALA A 28 16.05 2.99 -2.86
N ALA A 29 15.20 3.66 -2.06
CA ALA A 29 14.56 3.03 -0.90
C ALA A 29 13.47 2.05 -1.33
N ILE A 30 12.65 2.40 -2.32
CA ILE A 30 11.64 1.50 -2.91
C ILE A 30 12.34 0.28 -3.50
N ALA A 31 13.36 0.47 -4.33
CA ALA A 31 14.12 -0.64 -4.93
C ALA A 31 14.77 -1.55 -3.87
N LEU A 32 15.27 -0.99 -2.76
CA LEU A 32 15.84 -1.77 -1.67
C LEU A 32 14.75 -2.60 -0.93
N ILE A 33 13.57 -2.02 -0.73
CA ILE A 33 12.44 -2.72 -0.12
C ILE A 33 11.93 -3.84 -1.05
N ASP A 34 11.86 -3.61 -2.36
CA ASP A 34 11.47 -4.62 -3.34
C ASP A 34 12.43 -5.82 -3.35
N GLU A 35 13.74 -5.56 -3.18
CA GLU A 35 14.79 -6.59 -3.19
C GLU A 35 14.89 -7.35 -1.86
N GLU A 36 14.87 -6.66 -0.73
CA GLU A 36 15.21 -7.22 0.60
C GLU A 36 14.00 -7.35 1.54
N GLY A 37 12.83 -6.89 1.09
CA GLY A 37 11.64 -6.76 1.95
C GLY A 37 11.75 -5.62 2.95
N LEU A 38 10.62 -5.26 3.57
CA LEU A 38 10.56 -4.20 4.58
C LEU A 38 11.34 -4.58 5.86
N ALA A 39 11.38 -5.86 6.22
CA ALA A 39 12.13 -6.36 7.36
C ALA A 39 13.66 -6.22 7.16
N GLY A 40 14.15 -6.39 5.92
CA GLY A 40 15.57 -6.19 5.56
C GLY A 40 15.96 -4.72 5.40
N PHE A 41 15.00 -3.81 5.30
CA PHE A 41 15.27 -2.39 5.08
C PHE A 41 15.92 -1.72 6.28
N SER A 42 17.04 -1.05 6.03
CA SER A 42 17.68 -0.15 7.01
C SER A 42 18.23 1.10 6.34
N VAL A 43 18.21 2.23 7.07
CA VAL A 43 18.81 3.50 6.62
C VAL A 43 20.31 3.34 6.32
N ARG A 44 20.99 2.42 7.02
CA ARG A 44 22.40 2.10 6.76
C ARG A 44 22.59 1.34 5.45
N ALA A 45 21.70 0.40 5.11
CA ALA A 45 21.72 -0.30 3.83
C ALA A 45 21.46 0.68 2.67
N LEU A 46 20.46 1.55 2.81
CA LEU A 46 20.16 2.59 1.83
C LEU A 46 21.34 3.55 1.63
N ALA A 47 21.99 3.99 2.72
CA ALA A 47 23.16 4.86 2.65
C ALA A 47 24.35 4.19 1.92
N ARG A 48 24.58 2.88 2.16
CA ARG A 48 25.59 2.09 1.43
C ARG A 48 25.26 2.00 -0.07
N ARG A 49 24.00 1.72 -0.41
CA ARG A 49 23.54 1.64 -1.81
C ARG A 49 23.78 2.94 -2.57
N LEU A 50 23.51 4.07 -1.94
CA LEU A 50 23.71 5.41 -2.52
C LEU A 50 25.14 5.95 -2.36
N ASN A 51 26.02 5.22 -1.68
CA ASN A 51 27.40 5.62 -1.37
C ASN A 51 27.48 6.98 -0.65
N VAL A 52 26.60 7.19 0.34
CA VAL A 52 26.51 8.41 1.15
C VAL A 52 26.57 8.07 2.65
N PHE A 53 26.73 9.08 3.49
CA PHE A 53 26.56 8.91 4.93
C PHE A 53 25.07 8.89 5.31
N PRO A 54 24.64 8.09 6.31
CA PRO A 54 23.25 8.06 6.75
C PRO A 54 22.64 9.43 7.07
N ALA A 55 23.43 10.35 7.64
CA ALA A 55 22.99 11.72 7.92
C ALA A 55 22.59 12.50 6.66
N ALA A 56 23.18 12.20 5.49
CA ALA A 56 22.84 12.86 4.24
C ALA A 56 21.43 12.48 3.75
N LEU A 57 20.96 11.27 4.04
CA LEU A 57 19.62 10.82 3.66
C LEU A 57 18.54 11.63 4.37
N TYR A 58 18.72 11.89 5.65
CA TYR A 58 17.72 12.65 6.45
C TYR A 58 17.55 14.10 5.99
N TRP A 59 18.56 14.71 5.38
CA TRP A 59 18.43 16.04 4.77
C TRP A 59 17.45 16.05 3.58
N HIS A 60 17.32 14.92 2.88
CA HIS A 60 16.47 14.78 1.69
C HIS A 60 15.12 14.11 1.99
N ALA A 61 14.98 13.42 3.12
CA ALA A 61 13.82 12.59 3.45
C ALA A 61 13.17 12.96 4.81
N GLY A 62 13.22 14.22 5.22
CA GLY A 62 12.41 14.75 6.32
C GLY A 62 12.96 14.58 7.74
N GLY A 63 14.16 14.01 7.93
CA GLY A 63 14.85 14.01 9.23
C GLY A 63 14.72 12.73 10.06
N SER A 64 13.76 11.85 9.78
CA SER A 64 13.56 10.59 10.49
C SER A 64 13.27 9.40 9.56
N LYS A 65 13.34 8.17 10.10
CA LYS A 65 12.91 6.97 9.37
C LYS A 65 11.41 7.01 9.06
N THR A 66 10.62 7.56 9.95
CA THR A 66 9.16 7.74 9.75
C THR A 66 8.88 8.70 8.59
N ASP A 67 9.62 9.81 8.51
CA ASP A 67 9.48 10.75 7.40
C ASP A 67 9.87 10.11 6.07
N LEU A 68 10.98 9.33 6.05
CA LEU A 68 11.38 8.57 4.86
C LEU A 68 10.28 7.58 4.43
N PHE A 69 9.65 6.88 5.35
CA PHE A 69 8.56 5.97 5.04
C PHE A 69 7.32 6.71 4.52
N ALA A 70 7.03 7.90 5.05
CA ALA A 70 5.97 8.74 4.52
C ALA A 70 6.27 9.20 3.08
N GLU A 71 7.53 9.55 2.79
CA GLU A 71 7.99 9.88 1.44
C GLU A 71 7.86 8.71 0.46
N ILE A 72 8.25 7.50 0.87
CA ILE A 72 8.09 6.28 0.08
C ILE A 72 6.61 6.02 -0.21
N SER A 73 5.76 6.06 0.80
CA SER A 73 4.30 5.87 0.64
C SER A 73 3.70 6.92 -0.31
N GLY A 74 4.14 8.18 -0.19
CA GLY A 74 3.73 9.25 -1.10
C GLY A 74 4.15 9.02 -2.55
N ALA A 75 5.37 8.55 -2.75
CA ALA A 75 5.89 8.25 -4.09
C ALA A 75 5.16 7.08 -4.75
N LEU A 76 4.80 6.04 -3.98
CA LEU A 76 4.03 4.90 -4.49
C LEU A 76 2.66 5.30 -5.04
N ILE A 77 2.03 6.31 -4.46
CA ILE A 77 0.71 6.79 -4.90
C ILE A 77 0.77 8.08 -5.73
N ALA A 78 1.95 8.68 -5.87
CA ALA A 78 2.12 9.86 -6.70
C ALA A 78 1.76 9.57 -8.18
N GLY A 79 1.03 10.50 -8.80
CA GLY A 79 0.61 10.35 -10.19
C GLY A 79 -0.39 9.22 -10.45
N LEU A 80 -1.01 8.67 -9.40
CA LEU A 80 -2.02 7.61 -9.52
C LEU A 80 -3.20 8.05 -10.38
N MET A 81 -3.62 9.31 -10.25
CA MET A 81 -4.68 9.94 -11.02
C MET A 81 -4.22 11.32 -11.52
N ALA A 82 -4.60 11.67 -12.74
CA ALA A 82 -4.44 12.98 -13.34
C ALA A 82 -5.81 13.61 -13.64
N HIS A 83 -5.86 14.91 -13.90
CA HIS A 83 -7.13 15.62 -14.13
C HIS A 83 -7.94 15.00 -15.27
N ASP A 84 -7.28 14.53 -16.31
CA ASP A 84 -7.91 13.89 -17.48
C ASP A 84 -8.55 12.52 -17.17
N ASP A 85 -8.28 11.97 -15.98
CA ASP A 85 -8.88 10.73 -15.52
C ASP A 85 -10.25 10.92 -14.87
N LEU A 86 -10.69 12.16 -14.69
CA LEU A 86 -12.03 12.47 -14.22
C LEU A 86 -13.05 12.14 -15.31
N ALA A 87 -13.69 11.00 -15.19
CA ALA A 87 -14.71 10.55 -16.14
C ALA A 87 -16.01 11.34 -16.00
N ARG A 88 -16.87 11.30 -17.03
CA ARG A 88 -18.23 11.85 -16.97
C ARG A 88 -19.08 11.17 -15.91
N ASP A 89 -18.93 9.84 -15.80
CA ASP A 89 -19.55 9.05 -14.74
C ASP A 89 -18.55 8.88 -13.58
N TRP A 90 -18.90 9.41 -12.44
CA TRP A 90 -18.10 9.32 -11.22
C TRP A 90 -17.73 7.87 -10.84
N ARG A 91 -18.57 6.89 -11.21
CA ARG A 91 -18.34 5.46 -10.96
C ARG A 91 -17.10 4.97 -11.68
N ASP A 92 -16.92 5.42 -12.92
CA ASP A 92 -15.75 5.04 -13.73
C ASP A 92 -14.47 5.67 -13.20
N THR A 93 -14.55 6.87 -12.62
CA THR A 93 -13.43 7.49 -11.91
C THR A 93 -13.03 6.64 -10.69
N ILE A 94 -14.00 6.19 -9.89
CA ILE A 94 -13.73 5.31 -8.74
C ILE A 94 -13.16 3.96 -9.19
N ARG A 95 -13.73 3.31 -10.20
CA ARG A 95 -13.18 2.05 -10.76
C ARG A 95 -11.74 2.21 -11.24
N THR A 96 -11.45 3.31 -11.91
CA THR A 96 -10.10 3.61 -12.41
C THR A 96 -9.12 3.80 -11.27
N LEU A 97 -9.48 4.54 -10.23
CA LEU A 97 -8.68 4.72 -9.02
C LEU A 97 -8.31 3.37 -8.40
N PHE A 98 -9.31 2.53 -8.14
CA PHE A 98 -9.12 1.23 -7.51
C PHE A 98 -8.18 0.33 -8.32
N LYS A 99 -8.41 0.21 -9.63
CA LYS A 99 -7.59 -0.62 -10.52
C LYS A 99 -6.13 -0.14 -10.57
N ARG A 100 -5.91 1.17 -10.72
CA ARG A 100 -4.56 1.73 -10.77
C ARG A 100 -3.82 1.61 -9.44
N PHE A 101 -4.51 1.87 -8.34
CA PHE A 101 -3.91 1.73 -7.00
C PHE A 101 -3.44 0.29 -6.79
N ARG A 102 -4.32 -0.70 -6.99
CA ARG A 102 -3.97 -2.10 -6.82
C ARG A 102 -2.82 -2.51 -7.74
N SER A 103 -2.88 -2.15 -9.04
CA SER A 103 -1.79 -2.44 -9.99
C SER A 103 -0.46 -1.85 -9.51
N ARG A 104 -0.45 -0.59 -9.08
CA ARG A 104 0.75 0.09 -8.60
C ARG A 104 1.34 -0.60 -7.36
N ILE A 105 0.50 -1.03 -6.42
CA ILE A 105 1.01 -1.67 -5.19
C ILE A 105 1.44 -3.11 -5.47
N HIS A 106 0.83 -3.80 -6.43
CA HIS A 106 1.30 -5.10 -6.90
C HIS A 106 2.67 -5.04 -7.62
N GLU A 107 3.07 -3.88 -8.14
CA GLU A 107 4.45 -3.65 -8.63
C GLU A 107 5.46 -3.59 -7.48
N HIS A 108 5.01 -3.22 -6.25
CA HIS A 108 5.83 -3.04 -5.06
C HIS A 108 5.24 -3.74 -3.82
N PRO A 109 4.99 -5.05 -3.87
CA PRO A 109 4.24 -5.75 -2.82
C PRO A 109 4.90 -5.68 -1.45
N ASN A 110 6.22 -5.68 -1.40
CA ASN A 110 7.00 -5.57 -0.16
C ASN A 110 6.87 -4.20 0.54
N ALA A 111 6.40 -3.17 -0.19
CA ALA A 111 6.16 -1.84 0.35
C ALA A 111 4.70 -1.64 0.83
N ALA A 112 3.77 -2.55 0.51
CA ALA A 112 2.36 -2.45 0.89
C ALA A 112 2.13 -2.19 2.40
N PRO A 113 2.89 -2.77 3.35
CA PRO A 113 2.72 -2.49 4.78
C PRO A 113 3.02 -1.03 5.18
N LEU A 114 3.66 -0.25 4.31
CA LEU A 114 3.93 1.16 4.58
C LEU A 114 2.72 2.06 4.34
N LEU A 115 1.72 1.63 3.58
CA LEU A 115 0.62 2.49 3.14
C LEU A 115 -0.24 2.99 4.31
N GLY A 116 -0.88 2.11 5.06
CA GLY A 116 -1.85 2.46 6.08
C GLY A 116 -1.36 3.50 7.11
N PRO A 117 -0.25 3.26 7.85
CA PRO A 117 0.22 4.20 8.87
C PRO A 117 0.77 5.52 8.32
N ASN A 118 1.31 5.51 7.09
CA ASN A 118 2.10 6.61 6.55
C ASN A 118 1.34 7.48 5.54
N ILE A 119 0.19 7.04 5.04
CA ILE A 119 -0.59 7.80 4.05
C ILE A 119 -1.05 9.16 4.58
N ARG A 120 -1.24 9.28 5.89
CA ARG A 120 -1.64 10.52 6.56
C ARG A 120 -0.59 11.63 6.50
N SER A 121 0.66 11.29 6.22
CA SER A 121 1.78 12.23 6.24
C SER A 121 2.03 12.89 4.88
N ASN A 122 1.29 12.51 3.85
CA ASN A 122 1.59 12.87 2.47
C ASN A 122 0.73 14.03 1.98
N GLY A 123 0.99 15.23 2.46
CA GLY A 123 0.30 16.46 2.12
C GLY A 123 0.23 16.80 0.62
N ALA A 124 0.87 17.89 0.21
CA ALA A 124 0.73 18.49 -1.12
C ALA A 124 1.00 17.57 -2.34
N PRO A 125 1.93 16.57 -2.32
CA PRO A 125 2.15 15.72 -3.49
C PRO A 125 0.95 14.86 -3.89
N ASN A 126 0.06 14.57 -2.95
CA ASN A 126 -1.13 13.74 -3.18
C ASN A 126 -2.40 14.54 -3.46
N ALA A 127 -2.35 15.86 -3.40
CA ALA A 127 -3.50 16.71 -3.66
C ALA A 127 -4.21 16.43 -5.00
N PRO A 128 -3.52 16.11 -6.13
CA PRO A 128 -4.21 15.84 -7.38
C PRO A 128 -5.20 14.68 -7.32
N TRP A 129 -4.82 13.52 -6.78
CA TRP A 129 -5.75 12.39 -6.73
C TRP A 129 -6.85 12.59 -5.68
N VAL A 130 -6.56 13.26 -4.57
CA VAL A 130 -7.55 13.64 -3.55
C VAL A 130 -8.63 14.53 -4.17
N GLU A 131 -8.23 15.54 -4.93
CA GLU A 131 -9.17 16.45 -5.63
C GLU A 131 -10.04 15.71 -6.64
N ILE A 132 -9.48 14.77 -7.41
CA ILE A 132 -10.23 13.97 -8.38
C ILE A 132 -11.29 13.11 -7.67
N VAL A 133 -10.94 12.47 -6.56
CA VAL A 133 -11.88 11.65 -5.79
C VAL A 133 -12.97 12.51 -5.18
N LEU A 134 -12.64 13.64 -4.58
CA LEU A 134 -13.62 14.58 -4.03
C LEU A 134 -14.54 15.11 -5.13
N THR A 135 -14.02 15.43 -6.31
CA THR A 135 -14.80 15.88 -7.46
C THR A 135 -15.75 14.79 -7.93
N ALA A 136 -15.29 13.55 -8.07
CA ALA A 136 -16.14 12.43 -8.46
C ALA A 136 -17.29 12.19 -7.46
N LEU A 137 -16.99 12.25 -6.16
CA LEU A 137 -18.00 12.10 -5.12
C LEU A 137 -18.98 13.28 -5.07
N ALA A 138 -18.51 14.51 -5.34
CA ALA A 138 -19.39 15.68 -5.48
C ALA A 138 -20.32 15.56 -6.70
N GLN A 139 -19.82 15.03 -7.83
CA GLN A 139 -20.64 14.68 -9.01
C GLN A 139 -21.71 13.63 -8.67
N ALA A 140 -21.38 12.66 -7.81
CA ALA A 140 -22.36 11.68 -7.30
C ALA A 140 -23.50 12.32 -6.49
N GLY A 141 -23.28 13.52 -5.94
CA GLY A 141 -24.25 14.28 -5.14
C GLY A 141 -23.89 14.44 -3.66
N PHE A 142 -22.74 13.94 -3.22
CA PHE A 142 -22.28 14.14 -1.84
C PHE A 142 -21.88 15.59 -1.58
N LYS A 143 -22.18 16.11 -0.38
CA LYS A 143 -21.87 17.48 0.05
C LYS A 143 -21.47 17.51 1.52
N ASN A 144 -20.75 18.55 1.91
CA ASN A 144 -20.40 18.82 3.31
C ASN A 144 -19.76 17.59 4.00
N GLU A 145 -20.24 17.26 5.20
CA GLU A 145 -19.76 16.14 5.99
C GLU A 145 -19.95 14.78 5.29
N ALA A 146 -21.04 14.61 4.54
CA ALA A 146 -21.28 13.38 3.78
C ALA A 146 -20.22 13.16 2.69
N LEU A 147 -19.68 14.21 2.08
CA LEU A 147 -18.57 14.13 1.13
C LEU A 147 -17.29 13.61 1.80
N VAL A 148 -16.97 14.11 2.99
CA VAL A 148 -15.82 13.64 3.77
C VAL A 148 -15.98 12.17 4.18
N ASN A 149 -17.18 11.78 4.61
CA ASN A 149 -17.47 10.40 4.98
C ASN A 149 -17.38 9.45 3.79
N ALA A 150 -17.89 9.85 2.62
CA ALA A 150 -17.77 9.09 1.39
C ALA A 150 -16.31 8.95 0.94
N PHE A 151 -15.52 10.01 1.04
CA PHE A 151 -14.08 9.99 0.77
C PHE A 151 -13.35 8.99 1.69
N ASN A 152 -13.62 9.03 2.99
CA ASN A 152 -13.03 8.09 3.95
C ASN A 152 -13.43 6.64 3.66
N ALA A 153 -14.66 6.39 3.23
CA ALA A 153 -15.10 5.05 2.83
C ALA A 153 -14.34 4.54 1.60
N VAL A 154 -14.16 5.40 0.59
CA VAL A 154 -13.38 5.07 -0.62
C VAL A 154 -11.94 4.75 -0.27
N VAL A 155 -11.27 5.61 0.49
CA VAL A 155 -9.86 5.42 0.86
C VAL A 155 -9.68 4.20 1.75
N GLY A 156 -10.55 4.02 2.75
CA GLY A 156 -10.48 2.86 3.65
C GLY A 156 -10.68 1.53 2.93
N ALA A 157 -11.62 1.46 1.96
CA ALA A 157 -11.82 0.27 1.17
C ALA A 157 -10.63 -0.01 0.23
N LEU A 158 -10.12 1.05 -0.42
CA LEU A 158 -8.99 0.99 -1.34
C LEU A 158 -7.73 0.39 -0.67
N GLU A 159 -7.33 0.98 0.44
CA GLU A 159 -6.11 0.59 1.17
C GLU A 159 -6.29 -0.72 1.92
N GLY A 160 -7.42 -0.86 2.60
CA GLY A 160 -7.65 -2.01 3.47
C GLY A 160 -7.57 -3.32 2.70
N PHE A 161 -8.21 -3.42 1.54
CA PHE A 161 -8.19 -4.64 0.74
C PHE A 161 -6.77 -4.96 0.25
N VAL A 162 -6.10 -4.01 -0.40
CA VAL A 162 -4.78 -4.24 -1.02
C VAL A 162 -3.71 -4.52 0.04
N THR A 163 -3.75 -3.81 1.16
CA THR A 163 -2.80 -4.05 2.26
C THR A 163 -2.94 -5.45 2.85
N ILE A 164 -4.18 -5.93 3.04
CA ILE A 164 -4.41 -7.28 3.57
C ILE A 164 -4.09 -8.33 2.49
N GLU A 165 -4.45 -8.07 1.23
CA GLU A 165 -4.13 -8.97 0.11
C GLU A 165 -2.63 -9.22 -0.02
N LEU A 166 -1.81 -8.19 0.16
CA LEU A 166 -0.36 -8.22 0.04
C LEU A 166 0.37 -8.33 1.39
N ALA A 167 -0.37 -8.50 2.50
CA ALA A 167 0.24 -8.78 3.78
C ALA A 167 1.16 -10.00 3.63
N ALA A 168 2.44 -9.81 3.96
CA ALA A 168 3.43 -10.87 3.90
C ALA A 168 3.00 -12.01 4.80
N ASP A 169 2.79 -13.16 4.23
CA ASP A 169 2.63 -14.39 4.97
C ASP A 169 4.04 -14.93 5.26
N GLU A 170 4.49 -14.77 6.51
CA GLU A 170 5.76 -15.35 6.97
C GLU A 170 5.64 -16.88 7.15
N ALA A 171 4.41 -17.42 7.19
CA ALA A 171 4.16 -18.84 7.23
C ALA A 171 4.29 -19.44 5.82
N SER A 172 5.34 -20.21 5.56
CA SER A 172 5.37 -21.07 4.39
C SER A 172 4.20 -22.07 4.48
N ALA A 173 3.67 -22.50 3.34
CA ALA A 173 2.60 -23.52 3.28
C ALA A 173 2.96 -24.84 4.01
N ASP A 174 4.25 -25.06 4.28
CA ASP A 174 4.80 -26.22 4.96
C ASP A 174 5.08 -25.97 6.46
N SER A 175 4.63 -24.82 7.03
CA SER A 175 4.84 -24.55 8.44
C SER A 175 3.97 -25.42 9.33
N GLU A 176 4.50 -25.86 10.46
CA GLU A 176 3.77 -26.63 11.50
C GLU A 176 2.47 -25.94 11.91
N TRP A 177 2.47 -24.59 11.89
CA TRP A 177 1.29 -23.78 12.18
C TRP A 177 0.16 -23.99 11.16
N VAL A 178 0.46 -24.03 9.86
CA VAL A 178 -0.55 -24.26 8.80
C VAL A 178 -1.16 -25.65 8.97
N THR A 179 -0.34 -26.66 9.22
CA THR A 179 -0.82 -28.04 9.45
C THR A 179 -1.71 -28.14 10.69
N THR A 180 -1.33 -27.45 11.77
CA THR A 180 -2.14 -27.40 13.01
C THR A 180 -3.47 -26.68 12.78
N PHE A 181 -3.44 -25.54 12.07
CA PHE A 181 -4.64 -24.78 11.75
C PHE A 181 -5.61 -25.57 10.87
N ASP A 182 -5.11 -26.29 9.88
CA ASP A 182 -5.94 -27.16 9.04
C ASP A 182 -6.59 -28.29 9.87
N ALA A 183 -5.84 -28.90 10.76
CA ALA A 183 -6.37 -29.93 11.66
C ALA A 183 -7.45 -29.37 12.60
N ASP A 184 -7.25 -28.18 13.13
CA ASP A 184 -8.25 -27.50 13.99
C ASP A 184 -9.53 -27.18 13.21
N LEU A 185 -9.39 -26.71 11.95
CA LEU A 185 -10.54 -26.46 11.09
C LEU A 185 -11.28 -27.74 10.72
N ASP A 186 -10.57 -28.83 10.50
CA ASP A 186 -11.17 -30.14 10.21
C ASP A 186 -11.90 -30.72 11.43
N ALA A 187 -11.41 -30.43 12.62
CA ALA A 187 -12.02 -30.82 13.88
C ALA A 187 -13.29 -30.02 14.26
N LEU A 188 -13.60 -28.94 13.58
CA LEU A 188 -14.80 -28.14 13.86
C LEU A 188 -16.08 -28.98 13.75
N ASP A 189 -16.94 -28.86 14.76
CA ASP A 189 -18.26 -29.48 14.75
C ASP A 189 -19.15 -28.90 13.64
N ALA A 190 -19.55 -29.73 12.68
CA ALA A 190 -20.40 -29.31 11.58
C ALA A 190 -21.80 -28.84 12.00
N ALA A 191 -22.30 -29.28 13.15
CA ALA A 191 -23.58 -28.84 13.67
C ALA A 191 -23.47 -27.42 14.27
N ALA A 192 -22.35 -27.11 14.93
CA ALA A 192 -22.07 -25.78 15.46
C ALA A 192 -21.62 -24.78 14.40
N PHE A 193 -20.90 -25.24 13.36
CA PHE A 193 -20.29 -24.41 12.31
C PHE A 193 -20.65 -24.85 10.87
N PRO A 194 -21.95 -24.94 10.51
CA PRO A 194 -22.37 -25.54 9.25
C PRO A 194 -21.87 -24.76 8.03
N LEU A 195 -21.95 -23.42 8.04
CA LEU A 195 -21.49 -22.59 6.91
C LEU A 195 -19.96 -22.60 6.78
N THR A 196 -19.22 -22.57 7.89
CA THR A 196 -17.77 -22.66 7.85
C THR A 196 -17.34 -23.98 7.17
N LYS A 197 -17.87 -25.10 7.61
CA LYS A 197 -17.58 -26.41 6.99
C LYS A 197 -17.95 -26.48 5.52
N GLN A 198 -19.09 -25.91 5.14
CA GLN A 198 -19.56 -25.89 3.75
C GLN A 198 -18.65 -25.08 2.83
N TYR A 199 -18.17 -23.91 3.29
CA TYR A 199 -17.42 -22.96 2.45
C TYR A 199 -15.90 -23.07 2.62
N LEU A 200 -15.42 -23.74 3.67
CA LEU A 200 -14.00 -23.92 3.95
C LEU A 200 -13.16 -24.29 2.70
N PRO A 201 -13.50 -25.30 1.88
CA PRO A 201 -12.70 -25.67 0.72
C PRO A 201 -12.58 -24.56 -0.34
N ARG A 202 -13.54 -23.62 -0.35
CA ARG A 202 -13.54 -22.47 -1.28
C ARG A 202 -12.81 -21.26 -0.73
N MET A 203 -12.56 -21.22 0.57
CA MET A 203 -11.91 -20.09 1.25
C MET A 203 -10.38 -20.17 1.19
N TYR A 204 -9.81 -21.37 0.98
CA TYR A 204 -8.36 -21.56 0.88
C TYR A 204 -7.75 -20.70 -0.21
N ASN A 205 -6.83 -19.81 0.16
CA ASN A 205 -6.18 -18.80 -0.68
C ASN A 205 -7.14 -17.84 -1.43
N GLN A 206 -8.45 -17.90 -1.14
CA GLN A 206 -9.48 -17.03 -1.71
C GLN A 206 -10.14 -16.13 -0.66
N SER A 207 -9.70 -16.20 0.60
CA SER A 207 -10.14 -15.33 1.68
C SER A 207 -8.95 -14.79 2.47
N PHE A 208 -9.10 -13.64 3.09
CA PHE A 208 -8.04 -13.02 3.89
C PHE A 208 -7.62 -13.86 5.11
N VAL A 209 -8.56 -14.60 5.69
CA VAL A 209 -8.32 -15.38 6.92
C VAL A 209 -7.69 -16.75 6.66
N MET A 210 -7.65 -17.19 5.42
CA MET A 210 -7.15 -18.51 5.02
C MET A 210 -6.23 -18.38 3.80
N ARG A 211 -5.20 -17.56 3.92
CA ARG A 211 -4.32 -17.19 2.82
C ARG A 211 -2.88 -17.52 3.15
N TRP A 212 -2.39 -18.60 2.54
CA TRP A 212 -1.02 -19.11 2.74
C TRP A 212 -0.03 -18.62 1.68
N LYS A 213 -0.53 -18.00 0.63
CA LYS A 213 0.29 -17.46 -0.46
C LYS A 213 0.19 -15.94 -0.49
N SER A 214 1.28 -15.28 -0.86
CA SER A 214 1.28 -13.83 -1.07
C SER A 214 0.29 -13.42 -2.17
N GLY A 215 -0.15 -12.16 -2.17
CA GLY A 215 -1.02 -11.58 -3.19
C GLY A 215 -0.53 -11.79 -4.62
N ASN A 216 0.81 -11.79 -4.83
CA ASN A 216 1.42 -12.04 -6.13
C ASN A 216 1.20 -13.47 -6.64
N SER A 217 1.16 -14.45 -5.76
CA SER A 217 1.00 -15.86 -6.12
C SER A 217 -0.45 -16.34 -6.13
N ALA A 218 -1.35 -15.61 -5.45
CA ALA A 218 -2.77 -15.94 -5.35
C ALA A 218 -3.62 -14.64 -5.24
N PRO A 219 -3.73 -13.84 -6.33
CA PRO A 219 -4.48 -12.60 -6.34
C PRO A 219 -5.98 -12.84 -6.10
N LEU A 220 -6.63 -11.87 -5.42
CA LEU A 220 -8.04 -11.92 -5.07
C LEU A 220 -8.91 -11.07 -6.04
N ASP A 221 -8.72 -11.25 -7.34
CA ASP A 221 -9.32 -10.41 -8.38
C ASP A 221 -10.85 -10.31 -8.26
N ASN A 222 -11.53 -11.45 -8.14
CA ASN A 222 -12.99 -11.48 -8.02
C ASN A 222 -13.48 -10.78 -6.74
N GLY A 223 -12.75 -10.93 -5.63
CA GLY A 223 -13.06 -10.29 -4.36
C GLY A 223 -12.87 -8.78 -4.45
N TYR A 224 -11.85 -8.33 -5.15
CA TYR A 224 -11.58 -6.91 -5.35
C TYR A 224 -12.64 -6.25 -6.25
N ASP A 225 -12.98 -6.86 -7.38
CA ASP A 225 -14.03 -6.37 -8.26
C ASP A 225 -15.39 -6.33 -7.54
N PHE A 226 -15.69 -7.36 -6.73
CA PHE A 226 -16.90 -7.36 -5.91
C PHE A 226 -16.92 -6.22 -4.89
N LEU A 227 -15.79 -5.93 -4.24
CA LEU A 227 -15.66 -4.80 -3.32
C LEU A 227 -15.97 -3.47 -4.03
N ILE A 228 -15.37 -3.23 -5.20
CA ILE A 228 -15.54 -1.99 -5.97
C ILE A 228 -17.03 -1.76 -6.28
N GLU A 229 -17.70 -2.75 -6.86
CA GLU A 229 -19.11 -2.62 -7.22
C GLU A 229 -20.00 -2.46 -5.98
N THR A 230 -19.74 -3.21 -4.91
CA THR A 230 -20.45 -3.08 -3.64
C THR A 230 -20.32 -1.67 -3.05
N LEU A 231 -19.11 -1.11 -3.07
CA LEU A 231 -18.87 0.25 -2.60
C LEU A 231 -19.63 1.27 -3.45
N ILE A 232 -19.57 1.16 -4.78
CA ILE A 232 -20.28 2.06 -5.70
C ILE A 232 -21.79 2.01 -5.44
N TYR A 233 -22.40 0.84 -5.36
CA TYR A 233 -23.82 0.69 -5.03
C TYR A 233 -24.15 1.26 -3.65
N GLY A 234 -23.27 1.04 -2.65
CA GLY A 234 -23.45 1.63 -1.33
C GLY A 234 -23.46 3.15 -1.33
N LEU A 235 -22.55 3.77 -2.09
CA LEU A 235 -22.48 5.22 -2.27
C LEU A 235 -23.73 5.76 -2.97
N GLU A 236 -24.23 5.11 -4.02
CA GLU A 236 -25.47 5.48 -4.70
C GLU A 236 -26.68 5.50 -3.75
N MET A 237 -26.81 4.45 -2.96
CA MET A 237 -27.90 4.35 -1.98
C MET A 237 -27.83 5.45 -0.92
N GLN A 238 -26.65 5.86 -0.50
CA GLN A 238 -26.48 6.97 0.45
C GLN A 238 -26.91 8.31 -0.15
N VAL A 239 -26.56 8.57 -1.42
CA VAL A 239 -27.02 9.79 -2.11
C VAL A 239 -28.53 9.84 -2.24
N GLN A 240 -29.16 8.72 -2.64
CA GLN A 240 -30.63 8.63 -2.78
C GLN A 240 -31.36 8.92 -1.46
N ARG A 241 -30.87 8.36 -0.35
CA ARG A 241 -31.41 8.62 1.00
C ARG A 241 -31.28 10.08 1.40
N SER A 242 -30.14 10.71 1.12
CA SER A 242 -29.91 12.11 1.45
C SER A 242 -30.77 13.07 0.61
N SER A 243 -31.21 12.66 -0.58
CA SER A 243 -32.07 13.46 -1.46
C SER A 243 -33.58 13.34 -1.11
N SER A 244 -33.91 12.37 -0.25
CA SER A 244 -35.30 12.10 0.16
C SER A 244 -35.68 12.77 1.49
N HIS A 245 -34.74 13.50 2.10
CA HIS A 245 -34.91 14.27 3.34
C HIS A 245 -34.62 15.74 3.10
#